data_22d35d8921108cc9efffd441215a7e76
#
_entry.id   22d35d8921108cc9efffd441215a7e76
#
_cell.length_a   1.000
_cell.length_b   1.000
_cell.length_c   1.000
_cell.angle_alpha   90.00
_cell.angle_beta   90.00
_cell.angle_gamma   90.00
#
_symmetry.space_group_name_H-M   'P 1'
#
loop_
_entity.id
_entity.type
_entity.pdbx_description
1 polymer ?
#
loop_
_entity_poly.entity_id
_entity_poly.type
_entity_poly.pdbx_seq_one_letter_code
_entity_poly.pdbx_strand_id
1 'polypeptide(L)'
;MTTIDLSVEPIFQTITFSPISSSQDEIPGHPVLDLFRSPVPESSPQKAKLYLVPTSHGDEYDPDFAPMPTSASELPEICSWALKYGVSALEIWAGKRPAAQLARWTHRNIHGKLVADTGSVKEIGRIRKLHVSQPLDGIAECVLTVRYGDRLRSLVMRFEGIDQKWLCTELFLI
;
A
#
# COMPACT_ATOMS: atom_id res chain seq x y z
N MET A 1 33.54 -6.36 16.37
CA MET A 1 32.35 -5.48 16.56
C MET A 1 32.02 -4.86 15.20
N THR A 2 31.16 -5.50 14.44
CA THR A 2 30.85 -5.10 13.06
C THR A 2 29.60 -4.21 13.10
N THR A 3 29.77 -2.93 12.86
CA THR A 3 28.68 -1.97 12.81
C THR A 3 27.97 -2.13 11.45
N ILE A 4 26.76 -2.64 11.46
CA ILE A 4 25.90 -2.70 10.26
C ILE A 4 25.30 -1.32 10.06
N ASP A 5 25.71 -0.65 9.00
CA ASP A 5 25.14 0.64 8.57
C ASP A 5 23.83 0.38 7.82
N LEU A 6 22.69 0.49 8.52
CA LEU A 6 21.36 0.40 7.96
C LEU A 6 20.87 1.80 7.57
N SER A 7 21.49 2.38 6.56
CA SER A 7 20.97 3.55 5.89
C SER A 7 19.92 3.09 4.85
N VAL A 8 18.69 2.86 5.29
CA VAL A 8 17.57 2.57 4.38
C VAL A 8 16.95 3.90 3.95
N GLU A 9 17.24 4.32 2.73
CA GLU A 9 16.53 5.41 2.07
C GLU A 9 15.11 4.94 1.72
N PRO A 10 14.05 5.72 1.99
CA PRO A 10 12.70 5.34 1.59
C PRO A 10 12.58 5.29 0.07
N ILE A 11 12.31 4.12 -0.46
CA ILE A 11 12.13 3.91 -1.91
C ILE A 11 10.70 4.29 -2.29
N PHE A 12 10.53 5.42 -2.95
CA PHE A 12 9.25 5.84 -3.51
C PHE A 12 9.14 5.37 -4.97
N GLN A 13 8.21 4.46 -5.25
CA GLN A 13 7.90 4.04 -6.61
C GLN A 13 6.51 4.53 -7.01
N THR A 14 6.46 5.24 -8.12
CA THR A 14 5.21 5.75 -8.68
C THR A 14 4.98 5.12 -10.06
N ILE A 15 3.93 4.33 -10.19
CA ILE A 15 3.50 3.78 -11.49
C ILE A 15 2.26 4.54 -11.94
N THR A 16 2.37 5.21 -13.08
CA THR A 16 1.24 5.94 -13.68
C THR A 16 0.73 5.17 -14.89
N PHE A 17 -0.54 4.77 -14.85
CA PHE A 17 -1.21 4.15 -15.99
C PHE A 17 -1.86 5.25 -16.82
N SER A 18 -1.24 5.61 -17.95
CA SER A 18 -1.85 6.51 -18.93
C SER A 18 -2.63 5.69 -19.93
N PRO A 19 -3.88 6.04 -20.26
CA PRO A 19 -4.51 5.52 -21.47
C PRO A 19 -3.70 6.04 -22.66
N ILE A 20 -3.42 5.17 -23.61
CA ILE A 20 -2.80 5.56 -24.88
C ILE A 20 -3.82 6.47 -25.61
N SER A 21 -3.61 7.76 -25.49
CA SER A 21 -4.32 8.77 -26.25
C SER A 21 -3.29 9.51 -27.07
N SER A 22 -3.32 9.29 -28.35
CA SER A 22 -2.54 10.01 -29.33
C SER A 22 -3.17 11.40 -29.54
N SER A 23 -2.71 12.38 -28.80
CA SER A 23 -2.75 13.79 -29.20
C SER A 23 -1.70 14.54 -28.43
N GLN A 24 -0.68 14.95 -29.14
CA GLN A 24 0.31 15.91 -28.69
C GLN A 24 -0.38 17.28 -28.64
N ASP A 25 -0.90 17.64 -27.48
CA ASP A 25 -1.17 19.04 -27.19
C ASP A 25 -0.03 19.51 -26.28
N GLU A 26 0.82 20.35 -26.85
CA GLU A 26 1.87 21.07 -26.14
C GLU A 26 1.22 21.90 -25.04
N ILE A 27 1.42 21.48 -23.79
CA ILE A 27 1.03 22.26 -22.63
C ILE A 27 2.07 23.40 -22.50
N PRO A 28 1.68 24.69 -22.66
CA PRO A 28 2.59 25.79 -22.45
C PRO A 28 3.16 25.70 -21.02
N GLY A 29 4.48 25.80 -20.91
CA GLY A 29 5.19 25.65 -19.65
C GLY A 29 4.74 26.67 -18.61
N HIS A 30 3.83 26.27 -17.74
CA HIS A 30 3.57 26.98 -16.51
C HIS A 30 4.79 26.83 -15.59
N PRO A 31 5.30 27.91 -15.01
CA PRO A 31 6.30 27.79 -13.97
C PRO A 31 5.70 26.96 -12.84
N VAL A 32 6.22 25.74 -12.65
CA VAL A 32 5.87 24.90 -11.51
C VAL A 32 6.35 25.67 -10.30
N LEU A 33 5.41 26.20 -9.52
CA LEU A 33 5.71 26.78 -8.22
C LEU A 33 6.36 25.71 -7.37
N ASP A 34 7.61 25.93 -7.00
CA ASP A 34 8.46 25.04 -6.18
C ASP A 34 7.98 25.02 -4.70
N LEU A 35 6.64 24.96 -4.52
CA LEU A 35 5.98 25.01 -3.21
C LEU A 35 6.16 23.75 -2.38
N PHE A 36 6.72 22.69 -2.99
CA PHE A 36 6.95 21.41 -2.33
C PHE A 36 8.41 20.97 -2.31
N ARG A 37 9.36 21.89 -2.41
CA ARG A 37 10.69 21.58 -1.96
C ARG A 37 10.62 21.38 -0.45
N SER A 38 10.64 20.11 -0.04
CA SER A 38 10.92 19.78 1.35
C SER A 38 12.18 20.51 1.76
N PRO A 39 12.18 21.28 2.86
CA PRO A 39 13.41 21.90 3.35
C PRO A 39 14.45 20.79 3.47
N VAL A 40 15.60 20.99 2.82
CA VAL A 40 16.74 20.07 2.96
C VAL A 40 17.01 19.99 4.45
N PRO A 41 16.85 18.84 5.10
CA PRO A 41 17.14 18.75 6.52
C PRO A 41 18.63 19.02 6.69
N GLU A 42 18.97 20.14 7.35
CA GLU A 42 20.32 20.33 7.82
C GLU A 42 20.67 19.15 8.71
N SER A 43 21.63 18.39 8.24
CA SER A 43 22.03 17.11 8.76
C SER A 43 22.48 17.18 10.20
N SER A 44 21.74 16.53 11.06
CA SER A 44 22.32 15.90 12.23
C SER A 44 21.76 14.47 12.26
N PRO A 45 22.56 13.45 11.99
CA PRO A 45 22.06 12.09 11.97
C PRO A 45 21.96 11.57 13.41
N GLN A 46 20.91 11.97 14.10
CA GLN A 46 20.44 11.11 15.18
C GLN A 46 19.73 9.95 14.50
N LYS A 47 20.44 8.81 14.41
CA LYS A 47 19.86 7.54 13.98
C LYS A 47 18.66 7.24 14.89
N ALA A 48 17.47 7.64 14.48
CA ALA A 48 16.26 7.20 15.12
C ALA A 48 16.21 5.68 14.97
N LYS A 49 16.32 4.95 16.09
CA LYS A 49 16.07 3.52 16.10
C LYS A 49 14.57 3.33 15.94
N LEU A 50 14.14 3.09 14.70
CA LEU A 50 12.76 2.71 14.42
C LEU A 50 12.60 1.25 14.83
N TYR A 51 11.67 0.98 15.73
CA TYR A 51 11.28 -0.38 16.11
C TYR A 51 10.01 -0.72 15.36
N LEU A 52 10.01 -1.89 14.72
CA LEU A 52 8.77 -2.45 14.18
C LEU A 52 7.87 -2.81 15.37
N VAL A 53 6.76 -2.10 15.51
CA VAL A 53 5.68 -2.51 16.41
C VAL A 53 4.70 -3.30 15.55
N PRO A 54 4.57 -4.61 15.75
CA PRO A 54 3.62 -5.39 14.99
C PRO A 54 2.20 -4.87 15.24
N THR A 55 1.42 -4.74 14.18
CA THR A 55 0.03 -4.31 14.25
C THR A 55 -0.79 -5.44 14.84
N SER A 56 -0.93 -5.46 16.17
CA SER A 56 -1.65 -6.54 16.87
C SER A 56 -3.18 -6.44 16.70
N HIS A 57 -3.70 -5.26 16.33
CA HIS A 57 -5.15 -5.00 16.30
C HIS A 57 -5.89 -5.44 17.59
N GLY A 58 -5.18 -5.49 18.72
CA GLY A 58 -5.72 -5.97 19.98
C GLY A 58 -5.71 -7.50 20.15
N ASP A 59 -5.11 -8.23 19.23
CA ASP A 59 -4.92 -9.67 19.37
C ASP A 59 -3.74 -9.92 20.34
N GLU A 60 -3.94 -10.76 21.34
CA GLU A 60 -2.88 -11.27 22.21
C GLU A 60 -2.29 -12.53 21.55
N TYR A 61 -0.98 -12.50 21.30
CA TYR A 61 -0.26 -13.67 20.80
C TYR A 61 0.59 -14.28 21.90
N ASP A 62 0.55 -15.60 21.98
CA ASP A 62 1.55 -16.35 22.73
C ASP A 62 2.92 -16.08 22.10
N PRO A 63 3.97 -15.76 22.87
CA PRO A 63 5.31 -15.49 22.33
C PRO A 63 5.85 -16.59 21.41
N ASP A 64 5.48 -17.85 21.66
CA ASP A 64 5.91 -19.00 20.86
C ASP A 64 5.18 -19.10 19.51
N PHE A 65 4.05 -18.40 19.34
CA PHE A 65 3.22 -18.38 18.12
C PHE A 65 3.10 -16.97 17.53
N ALA A 66 3.92 -16.04 17.99
CA ALA A 66 3.90 -14.67 17.44
C ALA A 66 4.26 -14.69 15.96
N PRO A 67 3.55 -13.88 15.12
CA PRO A 67 3.83 -13.78 13.70
C PRO A 67 5.29 -13.36 13.46
N MET A 68 5.98 -14.06 12.57
CA MET A 68 7.38 -13.79 12.25
C MET A 68 7.48 -12.70 11.18
N PRO A 69 8.13 -11.56 11.47
CA PRO A 69 8.37 -10.54 10.46
C PRO A 69 9.28 -11.08 9.34
N THR A 70 8.96 -10.73 8.10
CA THR A 70 9.67 -11.17 6.92
C THR A 70 10.18 -9.96 6.14
N SER A 71 11.45 -10.00 5.73
CA SER A 71 12.07 -8.95 4.92
C SER A 71 11.37 -8.80 3.56
N ALA A 72 11.29 -7.57 3.05
CA ALA A 72 10.74 -7.30 1.73
C ALA A 72 11.49 -8.02 0.60
N SER A 73 12.77 -8.33 0.79
CA SER A 73 13.59 -9.06 -0.17
C SER A 73 13.19 -10.53 -0.36
N GLU A 74 12.49 -11.11 0.60
CA GLU A 74 12.00 -12.49 0.59
C GLU A 74 10.54 -12.59 0.11
N LEU A 75 9.92 -11.44 -0.14
CA LEU A 75 8.51 -11.34 -0.49
C LEU A 75 8.32 -11.04 -1.99
N PRO A 76 7.13 -11.35 -2.54
CA PRO A 76 6.79 -10.93 -3.91
C PRO A 76 6.92 -9.42 -4.10
N GLU A 77 7.23 -9.00 -5.31
CA GLU A 77 7.34 -7.59 -5.69
C GLU A 77 6.05 -6.84 -5.33
N ILE A 78 6.19 -5.79 -4.52
CA ILE A 78 5.08 -5.13 -3.84
C ILE A 78 4.14 -4.38 -4.79
N CYS A 79 4.64 -3.78 -5.88
CA CYS A 79 3.77 -3.04 -6.80
C CYS A 79 2.79 -3.98 -7.51
N SER A 80 3.28 -5.12 -8.02
CA SER A 80 2.43 -6.16 -8.63
C SER A 80 1.48 -6.76 -7.62
N TRP A 81 1.95 -6.98 -6.39
CA TRP A 81 1.14 -7.52 -5.31
C TRP A 81 0.00 -6.58 -4.93
N ALA A 82 0.33 -5.32 -4.62
CA ALA A 82 -0.65 -4.30 -4.23
C ALA A 82 -1.69 -4.05 -5.32
N LEU A 83 -1.26 -4.06 -6.59
CA LEU A 83 -2.19 -3.91 -7.71
C LEU A 83 -3.19 -5.08 -7.77
N LYS A 84 -2.71 -6.33 -7.72
CA LYS A 84 -3.57 -7.54 -7.74
C LYS A 84 -4.53 -7.57 -6.55
N TYR A 85 -4.02 -7.25 -5.36
CA TYR A 85 -4.83 -7.18 -4.15
C TYR A 85 -5.90 -6.10 -4.25
N GLY A 86 -5.51 -4.88 -4.67
CA GLY A 86 -6.42 -3.75 -4.82
C GLY A 86 -7.53 -4.01 -5.84
N VAL A 87 -7.20 -4.60 -7.02
CA VAL A 87 -8.22 -5.05 -7.99
C VAL A 87 -9.20 -6.01 -7.34
N SER A 88 -8.69 -7.01 -6.61
CA SER A 88 -9.55 -7.99 -5.94
C SER A 88 -10.46 -7.35 -4.89
N ALA A 89 -9.96 -6.40 -4.11
CA ALA A 89 -10.76 -5.66 -3.12
C ALA A 89 -11.86 -4.83 -3.80
N LEU A 90 -11.55 -4.13 -4.90
CA LEU A 90 -12.54 -3.37 -5.68
C LEU A 90 -13.62 -4.27 -6.27
N GLU A 91 -13.26 -5.46 -6.75
CA GLU A 91 -14.23 -6.45 -7.26
C GLU A 91 -15.13 -7.02 -6.15
N ILE A 92 -14.60 -7.18 -4.92
CA ILE A 92 -15.39 -7.63 -3.76
C ILE A 92 -16.40 -6.57 -3.37
N TRP A 93 -15.98 -5.31 -3.26
CA TRP A 93 -16.91 -4.21 -2.97
C TRP A 93 -17.97 -4.03 -4.06
N ALA A 94 -17.65 -4.35 -5.32
CA ALA A 94 -18.63 -4.38 -6.40
C ALA A 94 -19.47 -5.67 -6.45
N GLY A 95 -19.28 -6.61 -5.52
CA GLY A 95 -20.01 -7.88 -5.47
C GLY A 95 -19.68 -8.85 -6.62
N LYS A 96 -18.53 -8.64 -7.31
CA LYS A 96 -18.11 -9.48 -8.45
C LYS A 96 -17.16 -10.61 -8.04
N ARG A 97 -16.65 -10.56 -6.81
CA ARG A 97 -15.70 -11.56 -6.27
C ARG A 97 -16.07 -11.92 -4.84
N PRO A 98 -15.97 -13.17 -4.42
CA PRO A 98 -16.19 -13.55 -3.03
C PRO A 98 -15.02 -13.10 -2.14
N ALA A 99 -15.31 -12.50 -0.98
CA ALA A 99 -14.29 -11.99 -0.05
C ALA A 99 -13.37 -13.10 0.49
N ALA A 100 -13.83 -14.34 0.54
CA ALA A 100 -13.05 -15.50 0.99
C ALA A 100 -11.72 -15.69 0.23
N GLN A 101 -11.62 -15.20 -1.01
CA GLN A 101 -10.37 -15.30 -1.79
C GLN A 101 -9.24 -14.46 -1.21
N LEU A 102 -9.54 -13.39 -0.46
CA LEU A 102 -8.54 -12.56 0.20
C LEU A 102 -8.31 -12.94 1.67
N ALA A 103 -9.05 -13.90 2.24
CA ALA A 103 -8.99 -14.25 3.66
C ALA A 103 -7.55 -14.53 4.15
N ARG A 104 -6.77 -15.29 3.37
CA ARG A 104 -5.40 -15.68 3.74
C ARG A 104 -4.35 -14.56 3.61
N TRP A 105 -4.72 -13.44 2.97
CA TRP A 105 -3.85 -12.30 2.66
C TRP A 105 -4.28 -11.03 3.39
N THR A 106 -5.29 -11.15 4.24
CA THR A 106 -5.91 -10.02 4.93
C THR A 106 -6.00 -10.36 6.42
N HIS A 107 -5.62 -9.40 7.26
CA HIS A 107 -5.80 -9.54 8.70
C HIS A 107 -7.28 -9.78 9.04
N ARG A 108 -7.56 -10.64 10.03
CA ARG A 108 -8.92 -11.09 10.38
C ARG A 108 -9.92 -9.95 10.53
N ASN A 109 -9.54 -8.87 11.24
CA ASN A 109 -10.43 -7.74 11.49
C ASN A 109 -10.74 -6.94 10.21
N ILE A 110 -9.74 -6.80 9.32
CA ILE A 110 -9.91 -6.15 8.02
C ILE A 110 -10.74 -7.02 7.07
N HIS A 111 -10.51 -8.33 7.08
CA HIS A 111 -11.32 -9.28 6.31
C HIS A 111 -12.80 -9.24 6.75
N GLY A 112 -13.08 -9.15 8.06
CA GLY A 112 -14.44 -9.00 8.56
C GLY A 112 -15.14 -7.76 8.00
N LYS A 113 -14.46 -6.61 7.95
CA LYS A 113 -14.97 -5.37 7.33
C LYS A 113 -15.19 -5.56 5.82
N LEU A 114 -14.23 -6.19 5.12
CA LEU A 114 -14.34 -6.44 3.68
C LEU A 114 -15.55 -7.33 3.34
N VAL A 115 -15.84 -8.34 4.18
CA VAL A 115 -17.03 -9.18 4.06
C VAL A 115 -18.31 -8.37 4.26
N ALA A 116 -18.36 -7.53 5.30
CA ALA A 116 -19.51 -6.69 5.60
C ALA A 116 -19.82 -5.69 4.47
N ASP A 117 -18.78 -5.17 3.83
CA ASP A 117 -18.88 -4.20 2.75
C ASP A 117 -19.02 -4.81 1.35
N THR A 118 -19.14 -6.14 1.25
CA THR A 118 -19.30 -6.82 -0.05
C THR A 118 -20.54 -6.30 -0.79
N GLY A 119 -20.35 -5.85 -2.05
CA GLY A 119 -21.45 -5.31 -2.87
C GLY A 119 -21.89 -3.89 -2.50
N SER A 120 -21.14 -3.19 -1.64
CA SER A 120 -21.45 -1.81 -1.22
C SER A 120 -21.30 -0.79 -2.36
N VAL A 121 -20.54 -1.12 -3.41
CA VAL A 121 -20.30 -0.25 -4.56
C VAL A 121 -20.95 -0.86 -5.81
N LYS A 122 -21.61 -0.01 -6.62
CA LYS A 122 -22.38 -0.49 -7.79
C LYS A 122 -21.51 -0.93 -8.98
N GLU A 123 -20.31 -0.39 -9.11
CA GLU A 123 -19.43 -0.64 -10.25
C GLU A 123 -17.98 -0.82 -9.80
N ILE A 124 -17.18 -1.50 -10.62
CA ILE A 124 -15.75 -1.63 -10.40
C ILE A 124 -15.07 -0.33 -10.84
N GLY A 125 -14.38 0.33 -9.93
CA GLY A 125 -13.62 1.53 -10.25
C GLY A 125 -12.42 1.23 -11.16
N ARG A 126 -12.07 2.17 -12.04
CA ARG A 126 -10.90 2.08 -12.90
C ARG A 126 -9.66 2.60 -12.19
N ILE A 127 -8.66 1.76 -12.03
CA ILE A 127 -7.37 2.15 -11.44
C ILE A 127 -6.66 3.12 -12.40
N ARG A 128 -6.14 4.21 -11.86
CA ARG A 128 -5.43 5.26 -12.60
C ARG A 128 -3.97 5.34 -12.23
N LYS A 129 -3.65 5.19 -10.94
CA LYS A 129 -2.29 5.35 -10.44
C LYS A 129 -2.10 4.50 -9.19
N LEU A 130 -0.91 3.93 -9.05
CA LEU A 130 -0.45 3.27 -7.84
C LEU A 130 0.74 4.05 -7.29
N HIS A 131 0.68 4.39 -6.02
CA HIS A 131 1.81 4.86 -5.23
C HIS A 131 2.17 3.82 -4.21
N VAL A 132 3.46 3.52 -4.09
CA VAL A 132 4.00 2.60 -3.10
C VAL A 132 5.10 3.31 -2.34
N SER A 133 5.06 3.20 -1.02
CA SER A 133 6.10 3.63 -0.11
C SER A 133 6.47 2.46 0.79
N GLN A 134 7.75 2.24 1.01
CA GLN A 134 8.26 1.26 1.96
C GLN A 134 9.05 1.99 3.05
N PRO A 135 8.36 2.48 4.10
CA PRO A 135 8.99 3.26 5.15
C PRO A 135 9.96 2.43 6.00
N LEU A 136 9.72 1.13 6.10
CA LEU A 136 10.56 0.16 6.82
C LEU A 136 10.62 -1.14 6.01
N ASP A 137 11.67 -1.93 6.27
CA ASP A 137 11.76 -3.27 5.69
C ASP A 137 10.56 -4.14 6.13
N GLY A 138 9.96 -4.84 5.17
CA GLY A 138 8.76 -5.65 5.40
C GLY A 138 7.48 -4.85 5.63
N ILE A 139 7.47 -3.51 5.47
CA ILE A 139 6.25 -2.69 5.53
C ILE A 139 6.08 -1.92 4.24
N ALA A 140 4.87 -1.98 3.68
CA ALA A 140 4.52 -1.23 2.48
C ALA A 140 3.19 -0.49 2.66
N GLU A 141 3.21 0.79 2.32
CA GLU A 141 2.04 1.66 2.25
C GLU A 141 1.72 1.93 0.78
N CYS A 142 0.51 1.59 0.38
CA CYS A 142 0.09 1.65 -1.01
C CYS A 142 -1.18 2.48 -1.16
N VAL A 143 -1.20 3.35 -2.15
CA VAL A 143 -2.38 4.15 -2.49
C VAL A 143 -2.71 3.96 -3.96
N LEU A 144 -3.89 3.41 -4.23
CA LEU A 144 -4.45 3.32 -5.58
C LEU A 144 -5.44 4.45 -5.80
N THR A 145 -5.18 5.27 -6.80
CA THR A 145 -6.18 6.23 -7.31
C THR A 145 -7.15 5.49 -8.22
N VAL A 146 -8.43 5.52 -7.87
CA VAL A 146 -9.49 4.79 -8.55
C VAL A 146 -10.55 5.77 -9.05
N ARG A 147 -10.96 5.65 -10.30
CA ARG A 147 -12.01 6.46 -10.89
C ARG A 147 -13.33 5.71 -10.95
N TYR A 148 -14.38 6.32 -10.41
CA TYR A 148 -15.77 5.88 -10.49
C TYR A 148 -16.57 6.95 -11.23
N GLY A 149 -16.89 6.71 -12.49
CA GLY A 149 -17.50 7.74 -13.35
C GLY A 149 -16.65 9.01 -13.36
N ASP A 150 -17.19 10.12 -12.83
CA ASP A 150 -16.50 11.41 -12.73
C ASP A 150 -15.78 11.65 -11.40
N ARG A 151 -15.91 10.74 -10.45
CA ARG A 151 -15.30 10.87 -9.12
C ARG A 151 -14.01 10.08 -9.03
N LEU A 152 -13.01 10.68 -8.40
CA LEU A 152 -11.78 10.00 -8.00
C LEU A 152 -11.89 9.63 -6.53
N ARG A 153 -11.47 8.42 -6.21
CA ARG A 153 -11.35 7.90 -4.83
C ARG A 153 -9.96 7.31 -4.64
N SER A 154 -9.53 7.25 -3.41
CA SER A 154 -8.25 6.65 -3.03
C SER A 154 -8.49 5.37 -2.25
N LEU A 155 -7.94 4.26 -2.76
CA LEU A 155 -7.86 3.02 -2.02
C LEU A 155 -6.51 2.99 -1.30
N VAL A 156 -6.55 3.08 0.02
CA VAL A 156 -5.38 3.04 0.89
C VAL A 156 -5.22 1.64 1.43
N MET A 157 -4.00 1.12 1.35
CA MET A 157 -3.65 -0.23 1.80
C MET A 157 -2.32 -0.19 2.52
N ARG A 158 -2.22 -0.90 3.64
CA ARG A 158 -0.96 -1.19 4.32
C ARG A 158 -0.73 -2.69 4.29
N PHE A 159 0.48 -3.07 3.93
CA PHE A 159 0.93 -4.46 3.93
C PHE A 159 2.10 -4.64 4.89
N GLU A 160 2.10 -5.74 5.60
CA GLU A 160 3.19 -6.16 6.47
C GLU A 160 3.66 -7.55 6.03
N GLY A 161 4.98 -7.71 5.94
CA GLY A 161 5.63 -8.99 5.64
C GLY A 161 5.59 -9.88 6.87
N ILE A 162 4.76 -10.91 6.85
CA ILE A 162 4.55 -11.82 7.97
C ILE A 162 4.50 -13.25 7.42
N ASP A 163 5.24 -14.17 8.03
CA ASP A 163 5.25 -15.58 7.66
C ASP A 163 5.43 -15.81 6.15
N GLN A 164 6.41 -15.13 5.57
CA GLN A 164 6.79 -15.19 4.15
C GLN A 164 5.69 -14.75 3.17
N LYS A 165 4.79 -13.90 3.61
CA LYS A 165 3.72 -13.34 2.76
C LYS A 165 3.41 -11.90 3.12
N TRP A 166 2.92 -11.14 2.15
CA TRP A 166 2.30 -9.85 2.41
C TRP A 166 0.93 -10.05 3.04
N LEU A 167 0.70 -9.49 4.22
CA LEU A 167 -0.57 -9.46 4.92
C LEU A 167 -1.11 -8.03 4.89
N CYS A 168 -2.33 -7.84 4.40
CA CYS A 168 -2.99 -6.54 4.45
C CYS A 168 -3.51 -6.27 5.86
N THR A 169 -2.97 -5.24 6.52
CA THR A 169 -3.32 -4.85 7.88
C THR A 169 -4.21 -3.61 7.93
N GLU A 170 -4.28 -2.85 6.83
CA GLU A 170 -5.14 -1.69 6.69
C GLU A 170 -5.73 -1.62 5.28
N LEU A 171 -7.02 -1.29 5.18
CA LEU A 171 -7.75 -1.20 3.91
C LEU A 171 -8.87 -0.18 4.01
N PHE A 172 -8.80 0.90 3.22
CA PHE A 172 -9.79 1.99 3.21
C PHE A 172 -10.06 2.47 1.79
N LEU A 173 -11.31 2.74 1.46
CA LEU A 173 -11.73 3.42 0.24
C LEU A 173 -12.32 4.79 0.59
N ILE A 174 -11.57 5.86 0.27
CA ILE A 174 -11.89 7.25 0.61
C ILE A 174 -12.42 7.97 -0.63
#